data_d6005f024af59f57c9a724cc98e28b64
#
_entry.id   d6005f024af59f57c9a724cc98e28b64
#
_cell.length_a   1.000
_cell.length_b   1.000
_cell.length_c   1.000
_cell.angle_alpha   90.00
_cell.angle_beta   90.00
_cell.angle_gamma   90.00
#
_symmetry.space_group_name_H-M   'P 1'
#
loop_
_entity.id
_entity.type
_entity.pdbx_description
1 polymer ?
#
loop_
_entity_poly.entity_id
_entity_poly.type
_entity_poly.pdbx_seq_one_letter_code
_entity_poly.pdbx_strand_id
1 'polypeptide(L)'
;MNSNEINTVKILRKIKEYCDKINILDYEAHANAKISKKNIHFEDVMKEKALKELFENGSIYAVYGPAGTGKSYFAGLALSILDDLNKVCIAATNPAVENMKRKFSDNTAKYMTITKFLNEYNGKDIDFLVIDECSTVSADDMCKILYNTNPKLILLLGDFFQIQPIKFGNWFALMREFIDEKYFVELSGQFRTDSEILKPLWEEVRKLNSSNSIIEKLSMYKISHVFDSSIFCKNHEDEIILCLNYDGLYGINNFNKVLQKNNPEKEYRYKQFVFKKNDPIIFEDTIKFKGLFYNNLKGKILDIEEYPSNFKFTIKVYTILNSISCKSHNVEFIKNDGTDTIVSFFVEKMPNEAYDNDTDNISYFPFQVAYAMSIHKSQGLEYDSVKIIISNEVEENITHNVFYTAITRAKKNLTIYWTIETENKVINGFKLQNYKKDAAIIKSKYSDLKKK
;
A
#
# COMPACT_ATOMS: atom_id res chain seq x y z
N MET A 1 5.31 -25.81 18.07
CA MET A 1 4.45 -25.16 17.05
C MET A 1 4.68 -23.68 17.15
N ASN A 2 4.98 -23.01 16.04
CA ASN A 2 5.12 -21.56 16.02
C ASN A 2 3.69 -20.95 16.05
N SER A 3 3.45 -19.92 16.86
CA SER A 3 2.15 -19.25 17.00
C SER A 3 1.56 -18.82 15.63
N ASN A 4 2.40 -18.56 14.66
CA ASN A 4 2.04 -18.16 13.30
C ASN A 4 1.43 -19.28 12.45
N GLU A 5 1.95 -20.52 12.60
CA GLU A 5 1.35 -21.70 11.94
C GLU A 5 -0.05 -21.94 12.48
N ILE A 6 -0.22 -21.79 13.79
CA ILE A 6 -1.52 -21.95 14.47
C ILE A 6 -2.52 -20.90 13.95
N ASN A 7 -2.12 -19.64 13.85
CA ASN A 7 -3.00 -18.58 13.35
C ASN A 7 -3.36 -18.78 11.88
N THR A 8 -2.41 -19.19 11.03
CA THR A 8 -2.69 -19.51 9.63
C THR A 8 -3.73 -20.62 9.50
N VAL A 9 -3.59 -21.69 10.28
CA VAL A 9 -4.58 -22.81 10.29
C VAL A 9 -5.95 -22.36 10.76
N LYS A 10 -6.02 -21.53 11.81
CA LYS A 10 -7.28 -20.94 12.29
C LYS A 10 -7.96 -20.10 11.19
N ILE A 11 -7.19 -19.26 10.51
CA ILE A 11 -7.69 -18.44 9.40
C ILE A 11 -8.27 -19.32 8.30
N LEU A 12 -7.52 -20.34 7.84
CA LEU A 12 -7.96 -21.24 6.78
C LEU A 12 -9.24 -22.00 7.15
N ARG A 13 -9.38 -22.46 8.40
CA ARG A 13 -10.62 -23.06 8.90
C ARG A 13 -11.79 -22.07 8.85
N LYS A 14 -11.55 -20.85 9.35
CA LYS A 14 -12.61 -19.83 9.38
C LYS A 14 -13.03 -19.39 7.98
N ILE A 15 -12.08 -19.28 7.05
CA ILE A 15 -12.37 -19.00 5.63
C ILE A 15 -13.26 -20.11 5.04
N LYS A 16 -12.95 -21.40 5.30
CA LYS A 16 -13.80 -22.50 4.84
C LYS A 16 -15.21 -22.42 5.41
N GLU A 17 -15.37 -22.09 6.71
CA GLU A 17 -16.69 -21.86 7.30
C GLU A 17 -17.46 -20.75 6.55
N TYR A 18 -16.78 -19.65 6.15
CA TYR A 18 -17.40 -18.58 5.36
C TYR A 18 -17.74 -19.02 3.93
N CYS A 19 -16.95 -19.90 3.31
CA CYS A 19 -17.26 -20.47 2.01
C CYS A 19 -18.53 -21.36 2.08
N ASP A 20 -18.70 -22.10 3.18
CA ASP A 20 -19.83 -23.01 3.37
C ASP A 20 -21.11 -22.31 3.88
N LYS A 21 -20.99 -21.05 4.37
CA LYS A 21 -22.16 -20.25 4.75
C LYS A 21 -22.97 -19.89 3.51
N ILE A 22 -24.27 -20.18 3.58
CA ILE A 22 -25.23 -19.67 2.60
C ILE A 22 -25.23 -18.15 2.73
N ASN A 23 -25.06 -17.43 1.63
CA ASN A 23 -25.18 -15.99 1.61
C ASN A 23 -26.63 -15.60 1.98
N ILE A 24 -26.82 -15.16 3.23
CA ILE A 24 -28.16 -14.86 3.81
C ILE A 24 -28.74 -13.58 3.18
N LEU A 25 -27.89 -12.79 2.52
CA LEU A 25 -28.32 -11.61 1.81
C LEU A 25 -28.82 -12.08 0.44
N ASP A 26 -30.13 -11.99 0.20
CA ASP A 26 -30.74 -12.29 -1.08
C ASP A 26 -30.31 -11.23 -2.12
N TYR A 27 -29.02 -11.27 -2.45
CA TYR A 27 -28.40 -10.28 -3.34
C TYR A 27 -28.71 -10.54 -4.78
N GLU A 28 -29.11 -11.74 -5.18
CA GLU A 28 -29.34 -12.08 -6.56
C GLU A 28 -30.42 -11.17 -7.17
N ALA A 29 -31.53 -11.00 -6.48
CA ALA A 29 -32.58 -10.07 -6.90
C ALA A 29 -32.15 -8.59 -6.83
N HIS A 30 -31.40 -8.20 -5.79
CA HIS A 30 -30.92 -6.82 -5.62
C HIS A 30 -29.79 -6.48 -6.60
N ALA A 31 -28.80 -7.36 -6.78
CA ALA A 31 -27.67 -7.14 -7.65
C ALA A 31 -28.10 -7.08 -9.12
N ASN A 32 -28.92 -8.01 -9.59
CA ASN A 32 -29.40 -8.04 -10.98
C ASN A 32 -30.27 -6.82 -11.30
N ALA A 33 -31.14 -6.38 -10.39
CA ALA A 33 -31.95 -5.18 -10.57
C ALA A 33 -31.10 -3.88 -10.61
N LYS A 34 -30.05 -3.78 -9.80
CA LYS A 34 -29.18 -2.59 -9.75
C LYS A 34 -28.13 -2.58 -10.87
N ILE A 35 -27.59 -3.73 -11.26
CA ILE A 35 -26.71 -3.86 -12.44
C ILE A 35 -27.45 -3.41 -13.68
N SER A 36 -28.72 -3.84 -13.86
CA SER A 36 -29.59 -3.43 -14.97
C SER A 36 -29.94 -1.94 -14.91
N LYS A 37 -30.24 -1.38 -13.73
CA LYS A 37 -30.61 0.04 -13.56
C LYS A 37 -29.44 1.00 -13.74
N LYS A 38 -28.21 0.62 -13.36
CA LYS A 38 -27.03 1.49 -13.44
C LYS A 38 -26.30 1.42 -14.77
N ASN A 39 -26.79 0.64 -15.76
CA ASN A 39 -26.11 0.41 -17.05
C ASN A 39 -24.60 0.17 -16.84
N ILE A 40 -24.25 -0.73 -15.91
CA ILE A 40 -22.85 -1.07 -15.65
C ILE A 40 -22.34 -1.85 -16.87
N HIS A 41 -21.64 -1.16 -17.75
CA HIS A 41 -20.92 -1.79 -18.84
C HIS A 41 -19.61 -2.37 -18.31
N PHE A 42 -19.53 -3.69 -18.31
CA PHE A 42 -18.29 -4.38 -18.02
C PHE A 42 -17.45 -4.44 -19.29
N GLU A 43 -16.35 -3.73 -19.32
CA GLU A 43 -15.32 -3.89 -20.38
C GLU A 43 -14.61 -5.24 -20.30
N ASP A 44 -14.79 -5.98 -19.19
CA ASP A 44 -14.09 -7.22 -18.87
C ASP A 44 -15.07 -8.27 -18.34
N VAL A 45 -15.30 -9.30 -19.15
CA VAL A 45 -16.19 -10.45 -18.86
C VAL A 45 -15.78 -11.15 -17.53
N MET A 46 -14.48 -11.16 -17.20
CA MET A 46 -14.01 -11.76 -15.94
C MET A 46 -14.51 -10.98 -14.72
N LYS A 47 -14.56 -9.65 -14.78
CA LYS A 47 -15.06 -8.83 -13.68
C LYS A 47 -16.57 -8.98 -13.50
N GLU A 48 -17.32 -9.08 -14.59
CA GLU A 48 -18.76 -9.34 -14.52
C GLU A 48 -19.04 -10.70 -13.86
N LYS A 49 -18.35 -11.76 -14.31
CA LYS A 49 -18.46 -13.09 -13.71
C LYS A 49 -18.09 -13.07 -12.24
N ALA A 50 -16.96 -12.46 -11.89
CA ALA A 50 -16.50 -12.35 -10.50
C ALA A 50 -17.49 -11.61 -9.60
N LEU A 51 -18.16 -10.57 -10.14
CA LEU A 51 -19.17 -9.83 -9.37
C LEU A 51 -20.41 -10.68 -9.10
N LYS A 52 -20.84 -11.49 -10.05
CA LYS A 52 -21.92 -12.47 -9.85
C LYS A 52 -21.51 -13.51 -8.80
N GLU A 53 -20.34 -14.10 -8.95
CA GLU A 53 -19.82 -15.12 -8.04
C GLU A 53 -19.67 -14.60 -6.59
N LEU A 54 -19.31 -13.31 -6.40
CA LEU A 54 -19.24 -12.68 -5.07
C LEU A 54 -20.60 -12.74 -4.34
N PHE A 55 -21.71 -12.61 -5.06
CA PHE A 55 -23.05 -12.59 -4.48
C PHE A 55 -23.75 -13.94 -4.48
N GLU A 56 -23.34 -14.86 -5.33
CA GLU A 56 -23.95 -16.19 -5.47
C GLU A 56 -23.26 -17.24 -4.59
N ASN A 57 -21.95 -17.09 -4.33
CA ASN A 57 -21.12 -18.12 -3.72
C ASN A 57 -20.72 -17.74 -2.30
N GLY A 58 -21.32 -18.34 -1.26
CA GLY A 58 -20.86 -18.23 0.13
C GLY A 58 -20.81 -16.81 0.68
N SER A 59 -20.08 -16.63 1.77
CA SER A 59 -19.95 -15.34 2.49
C SER A 59 -18.54 -14.75 2.44
N ILE A 60 -17.66 -15.26 1.56
CA ILE A 60 -16.31 -14.74 1.34
C ILE A 60 -15.90 -14.90 -0.13
N TYR A 61 -15.26 -13.88 -0.67
CA TYR A 61 -14.72 -13.90 -2.02
C TYR A 61 -13.38 -13.18 -2.09
N ALA A 62 -12.44 -13.70 -2.87
CA ALA A 62 -11.12 -13.11 -3.02
C ALA A 62 -10.83 -12.67 -4.46
N VAL A 63 -10.28 -11.47 -4.61
CA VAL A 63 -9.83 -10.92 -5.89
C VAL A 63 -8.33 -10.72 -5.85
N TYR A 64 -7.63 -11.57 -6.58
CA TYR A 64 -6.19 -11.49 -6.77
C TYR A 64 -5.86 -10.71 -8.04
N GLY A 65 -4.67 -10.16 -8.10
CA GLY A 65 -4.14 -9.60 -9.34
C GLY A 65 -3.03 -8.60 -9.10
N PRO A 66 -2.22 -8.34 -10.15
CA PRO A 66 -1.17 -7.34 -10.11
C PRO A 66 -1.68 -5.95 -9.76
N ALA A 67 -0.73 -5.09 -9.43
CA ALA A 67 -1.03 -3.67 -9.32
C ALA A 67 -1.64 -3.14 -10.65
N GLY A 68 -2.74 -2.40 -10.55
CA GLY A 68 -3.38 -1.80 -11.73
C GLY A 68 -4.35 -2.69 -12.51
N THR A 69 -4.69 -3.89 -12.03
CA THR A 69 -5.67 -4.77 -12.72
C THR A 69 -7.14 -4.39 -12.48
N GLY A 70 -7.41 -3.33 -11.73
CA GLY A 70 -8.77 -2.89 -11.45
C GLY A 70 -9.42 -3.54 -10.24
N LYS A 71 -8.65 -4.12 -9.29
CA LYS A 71 -9.19 -4.63 -8.01
C LYS A 71 -10.01 -3.56 -7.27
N SER A 72 -9.46 -2.35 -7.18
CA SER A 72 -10.15 -1.24 -6.51
C SER A 72 -11.41 -0.80 -7.25
N TYR A 73 -11.40 -0.83 -8.59
CA TYR A 73 -12.60 -0.58 -9.40
C TYR A 73 -13.68 -1.64 -9.14
N PHE A 74 -13.28 -2.92 -9.09
CA PHE A 74 -14.18 -4.02 -8.76
C PHE A 74 -14.83 -3.84 -7.38
N ALA A 75 -14.03 -3.48 -6.37
CA ALA A 75 -14.54 -3.21 -5.02
C ALA A 75 -15.52 -2.04 -5.00
N GLY A 76 -15.23 -0.95 -5.73
CA GLY A 76 -16.13 0.20 -5.87
C GLY A 76 -17.47 -0.19 -6.49
N LEU A 77 -17.46 -1.05 -7.51
CA LEU A 77 -18.69 -1.60 -8.10
C LEU A 77 -19.48 -2.44 -7.09
N ALA A 78 -18.81 -3.36 -6.37
CA ALA A 78 -19.45 -4.17 -5.36
C ALA A 78 -20.11 -3.32 -4.25
N LEU A 79 -19.39 -2.30 -3.78
CA LEU A 79 -19.92 -1.34 -2.78
C LEU A 79 -21.13 -0.57 -3.31
N SER A 80 -21.10 -0.14 -4.57
CA SER A 80 -22.19 0.62 -5.18
C SER A 80 -23.49 -0.17 -5.37
N ILE A 81 -23.42 -1.49 -5.42
CA ILE A 81 -24.58 -2.37 -5.49
C ILE A 81 -25.27 -2.47 -4.12
N LEU A 82 -24.53 -2.30 -3.05
CA LEU A 82 -24.96 -2.51 -1.66
C LEU A 82 -25.26 -1.19 -0.92
N ASP A 83 -26.00 -0.26 -1.54
CA ASP A 83 -26.15 1.13 -1.06
C ASP A 83 -26.67 1.27 0.40
N ASP A 84 -27.58 0.42 0.83
CA ASP A 84 -28.31 0.58 2.13
C ASP A 84 -27.73 -0.25 3.29
N LEU A 85 -26.50 -0.76 3.14
CA LEU A 85 -25.91 -1.68 4.10
C LEU A 85 -24.80 -1.05 4.94
N ASN A 86 -24.51 -1.62 6.11
CA ASN A 86 -23.37 -1.25 6.94
C ASN A 86 -22.07 -1.80 6.31
N LYS A 87 -21.42 -0.96 5.52
CA LYS A 87 -20.22 -1.27 4.75
C LYS A 87 -18.97 -0.74 5.44
N VAL A 88 -17.96 -1.60 5.59
CA VAL A 88 -16.68 -1.24 6.20
C VAL A 88 -15.53 -1.67 5.28
N CYS A 89 -14.64 -0.74 4.97
CA CYS A 89 -13.46 -0.97 4.15
C CYS A 89 -12.20 -0.77 5.01
N ILE A 90 -11.34 -1.78 5.07
CA ILE A 90 -10.16 -1.74 5.91
C ILE A 90 -8.88 -2.09 5.13
N ALA A 91 -7.76 -1.51 5.57
CA ALA A 91 -6.42 -1.85 5.08
C ALA A 91 -5.38 -1.74 6.21
N ALA A 92 -4.20 -2.29 6.00
CA ALA A 92 -3.15 -2.29 7.02
C ALA A 92 -2.58 -0.88 7.29
N THR A 93 -2.58 0.00 6.29
CA THR A 93 -1.92 1.32 6.36
C THR A 93 -2.87 2.47 6.00
N ASN A 94 -2.61 3.65 6.56
CA ASN A 94 -3.38 4.86 6.21
C ASN A 94 -3.28 5.24 4.72
N PRO A 95 -2.13 5.17 4.04
CA PRO A 95 -2.07 5.41 2.59
C PRO A 95 -2.98 4.48 1.78
N ALA A 96 -3.08 3.20 2.17
CA ALA A 96 -3.99 2.25 1.52
C ALA A 96 -5.46 2.64 1.78
N VAL A 97 -5.81 3.06 3.00
CA VAL A 97 -7.15 3.56 3.33
C VAL A 97 -7.52 4.78 2.48
N GLU A 98 -6.63 5.75 2.34
CA GLU A 98 -6.89 6.93 1.51
C GLU A 98 -7.00 6.58 0.01
N ASN A 99 -6.19 5.64 -0.46
CA ASN A 99 -6.33 5.12 -1.83
C ASN A 99 -7.70 4.45 -2.05
N MET A 100 -8.19 3.68 -1.08
CA MET A 100 -9.55 3.11 -1.13
C MET A 100 -10.61 4.21 -1.23
N LYS A 101 -10.58 5.22 -0.36
CA LYS A 101 -11.54 6.35 -0.38
C LYS A 101 -11.62 7.02 -1.74
N ARG A 102 -10.44 7.27 -2.36
CA ARG A 102 -10.37 7.91 -3.68
C ARG A 102 -10.89 7.02 -4.80
N LYS A 103 -10.57 5.72 -4.75
CA LYS A 103 -10.81 4.79 -5.86
C LYS A 103 -12.18 4.14 -5.79
N PHE A 104 -12.72 3.89 -4.59
CA PHE A 104 -14.01 3.21 -4.45
C PHE A 104 -15.20 4.16 -4.66
N SER A 105 -14.99 5.46 -4.43
CA SER A 105 -16.00 6.52 -4.64
C SER A 105 -17.34 6.28 -3.93
N ASP A 106 -17.34 5.51 -2.84
CA ASP A 106 -18.50 5.22 -2.02
C ASP A 106 -18.44 6.04 -0.73
N ASN A 107 -19.30 7.05 -0.63
CA ASN A 107 -19.35 7.94 0.53
C ASN A 107 -20.15 7.37 1.72
N THR A 108 -20.84 6.24 1.53
CA THR A 108 -21.64 5.59 2.59
C THR A 108 -20.83 4.56 3.36
N ALA A 109 -19.76 4.02 2.76
CA ALA A 109 -18.86 3.08 3.42
C ALA A 109 -17.94 3.78 4.43
N LYS A 110 -17.62 3.09 5.52
CA LYS A 110 -16.65 3.54 6.51
C LYS A 110 -15.26 3.00 6.15
N TYR A 111 -14.26 3.88 6.11
CA TYR A 111 -12.90 3.56 5.76
C TYR A 111 -11.96 3.74 6.95
N MET A 112 -11.16 2.73 7.28
CA MET A 112 -10.25 2.81 8.42
C MET A 112 -9.10 1.80 8.35
N THR A 113 -8.10 1.99 9.19
CA THR A 113 -7.02 1.00 9.34
C THR A 113 -7.51 -0.22 10.12
N ILE A 114 -6.85 -1.36 9.91
CA ILE A 114 -7.14 -2.61 10.66
C ILE A 114 -7.02 -2.37 12.16
N THR A 115 -6.02 -1.64 12.63
CA THR A 115 -5.87 -1.32 14.06
C THR A 115 -7.07 -0.57 14.61
N LYS A 116 -7.56 0.44 13.90
CA LYS A 116 -8.77 1.19 14.30
C LYS A 116 -10.01 0.30 14.27
N PHE A 117 -10.14 -0.51 13.24
CA PHE A 117 -11.24 -1.46 13.08
C PHE A 117 -11.34 -2.44 14.25
N LEU A 118 -10.23 -3.07 14.62
CA LEU A 118 -10.20 -4.03 15.74
C LEU A 118 -10.58 -3.39 17.08
N ASN A 119 -10.31 -2.09 17.26
CA ASN A 119 -10.70 -1.36 18.47
C ASN A 119 -12.20 -0.98 18.48
N GLU A 120 -12.77 -0.64 17.32
CA GLU A 120 -14.12 -0.06 17.22
C GLU A 120 -15.23 -1.07 16.91
N TYR A 121 -14.89 -2.20 16.26
CA TYR A 121 -15.86 -3.15 15.69
C TYR A 121 -15.91 -4.51 16.38
N ASN A 122 -15.29 -4.67 17.54
CA ASN A 122 -15.39 -5.92 18.31
C ASN A 122 -16.86 -6.20 18.65
N GLY A 123 -17.37 -7.35 18.18
CA GLY A 123 -18.73 -7.80 18.40
C GLY A 123 -19.84 -7.02 17.67
N LYS A 124 -19.51 -6.08 16.78
CA LYS A 124 -20.51 -5.33 16.00
C LYS A 124 -20.90 -6.05 14.70
N ASP A 125 -22.15 -5.88 14.29
CA ASP A 125 -22.64 -6.38 13.02
C ASP A 125 -22.11 -5.57 11.84
N ILE A 126 -21.67 -6.27 10.81
CA ILE A 126 -21.15 -5.72 9.55
C ILE A 126 -21.84 -6.48 8.43
N ASP A 127 -22.48 -5.76 7.51
CA ASP A 127 -23.09 -6.42 6.37
C ASP A 127 -22.05 -6.76 5.32
N PHE A 128 -21.18 -5.81 4.97
CA PHE A 128 -20.14 -6.02 3.97
C PHE A 128 -18.77 -5.49 4.44
N LEU A 129 -17.81 -6.39 4.55
CA LEU A 129 -16.42 -6.07 4.92
C LEU A 129 -15.52 -6.22 3.70
N VAL A 130 -14.85 -5.13 3.31
CA VAL A 130 -13.80 -5.13 2.28
C VAL A 130 -12.44 -5.00 2.95
N ILE A 131 -11.52 -5.92 2.66
CA ILE A 131 -10.14 -5.89 3.15
C ILE A 131 -9.22 -5.72 1.95
N ASP A 132 -8.56 -4.56 1.85
CA ASP A 132 -7.62 -4.27 0.76
C ASP A 132 -6.17 -4.52 1.19
N GLU A 133 -5.30 -4.75 0.20
CA GLU A 133 -3.89 -5.10 0.39
C GLU A 133 -3.70 -6.31 1.34
N CYS A 134 -4.54 -7.36 1.18
CA CYS A 134 -4.53 -8.56 2.04
C CYS A 134 -3.17 -9.23 2.15
N SER A 135 -2.30 -9.10 1.13
CA SER A 135 -0.92 -9.59 1.17
C SER A 135 -0.07 -8.95 2.28
N THR A 136 -0.47 -7.78 2.77
CA THR A 136 0.24 -7.05 3.85
C THR A 136 -0.37 -7.29 5.23
N VAL A 137 -1.51 -7.97 5.31
CA VAL A 137 -2.22 -8.24 6.57
C VAL A 137 -1.60 -9.43 7.28
N SER A 138 -1.14 -9.23 8.51
CA SER A 138 -0.53 -10.30 9.30
C SER A 138 -1.54 -11.41 9.64
N ALA A 139 -1.04 -12.63 9.87
CA ALA A 139 -1.89 -13.74 10.32
C ALA A 139 -2.56 -13.44 11.67
N ASP A 140 -1.90 -12.72 12.57
CA ASP A 140 -2.46 -12.33 13.85
C ASP A 140 -3.65 -11.36 13.68
N ASP A 141 -3.48 -10.32 12.87
CA ASP A 141 -4.53 -9.34 12.61
C ASP A 141 -5.73 -9.98 11.88
N MET A 142 -5.47 -10.80 10.86
CA MET A 142 -6.55 -11.49 10.15
C MET A 142 -7.32 -12.46 11.03
N CYS A 143 -6.61 -13.18 11.91
CA CYS A 143 -7.24 -14.05 12.90
C CYS A 143 -8.18 -13.22 13.82
N LYS A 144 -7.70 -12.08 14.34
CA LYS A 144 -8.53 -11.18 15.16
C LYS A 144 -9.75 -10.65 14.40
N ILE A 145 -9.58 -10.26 13.14
CA ILE A 145 -10.72 -9.82 12.30
C ILE A 145 -11.77 -10.93 12.21
N LEU A 146 -11.38 -12.13 11.82
CA LEU A 146 -12.32 -13.22 11.57
C LEU A 146 -12.99 -13.79 12.83
N TYR A 147 -12.35 -13.67 14.01
CA TYR A 147 -12.89 -14.23 15.26
C TYR A 147 -13.56 -13.18 16.15
N ASN A 148 -13.21 -11.90 16.04
CA ASN A 148 -13.78 -10.85 16.88
C ASN A 148 -14.93 -10.09 16.20
N THR A 149 -15.17 -10.33 14.90
CA THR A 149 -16.26 -9.71 14.16
C THR A 149 -17.08 -10.77 13.41
N ASN A 150 -18.28 -10.43 12.99
CA ASN A 150 -19.16 -11.34 12.27
C ASN A 150 -19.73 -10.68 11.00
N PRO A 151 -18.90 -10.39 9.99
CA PRO A 151 -19.41 -9.85 8.73
C PRO A 151 -20.28 -10.88 8.00
N LYS A 152 -21.33 -10.40 7.33
CA LYS A 152 -22.21 -11.25 6.53
C LYS A 152 -21.55 -11.62 5.19
N LEU A 153 -20.82 -10.67 4.59
CA LEU A 153 -20.06 -10.89 3.35
C LEU A 153 -18.67 -10.26 3.49
N ILE A 154 -17.63 -10.95 3.04
CA ILE A 154 -16.23 -10.50 3.06
C ILE A 154 -15.68 -10.48 1.63
N LEU A 155 -15.10 -9.35 1.23
CA LEU A 155 -14.33 -9.22 0.00
C LEU A 155 -12.85 -9.00 0.34
N LEU A 156 -12.00 -9.89 -0.13
CA LEU A 156 -10.55 -9.84 0.04
C LEU A 156 -9.89 -9.38 -1.25
N LEU A 157 -9.06 -8.33 -1.19
CA LEU A 157 -8.32 -7.81 -2.33
C LEU A 157 -6.83 -7.88 -2.06
N GLY A 158 -6.02 -8.33 -3.03
CA GLY A 158 -4.57 -8.32 -2.83
C GLY A 158 -3.76 -8.86 -4.01
N ASP A 159 -2.44 -8.79 -3.83
CA ASP A 159 -1.45 -9.32 -4.77
C ASP A 159 -0.39 -10.08 -3.99
N PHE A 160 -0.38 -11.40 -4.10
CA PHE A 160 0.53 -12.26 -3.33
C PHE A 160 1.99 -12.22 -3.83
N PHE A 161 2.27 -11.51 -4.93
CA PHE A 161 3.64 -11.25 -5.39
C PHE A 161 4.25 -9.99 -4.77
N GLN A 162 3.48 -9.14 -4.11
CA GLN A 162 4.00 -7.99 -3.37
C GLN A 162 4.67 -8.42 -2.05
N ILE A 163 5.35 -7.47 -1.38
CA ILE A 163 6.00 -7.69 -0.09
C ILE A 163 4.97 -8.24 0.90
N GLN A 164 5.36 -9.30 1.58
CA GLN A 164 4.57 -9.93 2.62
C GLN A 164 4.67 -9.16 3.94
N PRO A 165 3.74 -9.37 4.88
CA PRO A 165 3.77 -8.67 6.15
C PRO A 165 5.04 -9.00 6.93
N ILE A 166 5.60 -8.01 7.61
CA ILE A 166 6.77 -8.16 8.49
C ILE A 166 6.48 -9.16 9.62
N LYS A 167 5.25 -9.13 10.13
CA LYS A 167 4.72 -10.14 11.06
C LYS A 167 4.17 -11.31 10.26
N PHE A 168 4.84 -12.42 10.29
CA PHE A 168 4.59 -13.65 9.52
C PHE A 168 3.14 -13.95 9.14
N GLY A 169 2.93 -14.45 7.94
CA GLY A 169 1.70 -15.10 7.52
C GLY A 169 1.37 -15.00 6.04
N ASN A 170 1.65 -16.05 5.29
CA ASN A 170 1.27 -16.17 3.88
C ASN A 170 -0.16 -16.69 3.70
N TRP A 171 -1.04 -16.45 4.70
CA TRP A 171 -2.39 -16.99 4.71
C TRP A 171 -3.16 -16.65 3.42
N PHE A 172 -3.00 -15.40 2.91
CA PHE A 172 -3.72 -14.94 1.73
C PHE A 172 -3.31 -15.69 0.44
N ALA A 173 -2.02 -15.93 0.26
CA ALA A 173 -1.53 -16.71 -0.87
C ALA A 173 -1.85 -18.22 -0.72
N LEU A 174 -1.81 -18.75 0.51
CA LEU A 174 -2.14 -20.13 0.79
C LEU A 174 -3.64 -20.43 0.63
N MET A 175 -4.51 -19.47 0.90
CA MET A 175 -5.95 -19.65 0.92
C MET A 175 -6.47 -20.32 -0.36
N ARG A 176 -5.98 -19.93 -1.53
CA ARG A 176 -6.38 -20.49 -2.83
C ARG A 176 -6.11 -22.00 -2.98
N GLU A 177 -5.20 -22.56 -2.19
CA GLU A 177 -4.92 -24.01 -2.19
C GLU A 177 -5.90 -24.80 -1.31
N PHE A 178 -6.79 -24.11 -0.58
CA PHE A 178 -7.74 -24.69 0.38
C PHE A 178 -9.21 -24.41 0.10
N ILE A 179 -9.52 -23.50 -0.83
CA ILE A 179 -10.89 -23.14 -1.25
C ILE A 179 -11.10 -23.46 -2.72
N ASP A 180 -12.34 -23.62 -3.14
CA ASP A 180 -12.71 -23.86 -4.55
C ASP A 180 -12.53 -22.60 -5.40
N GLU A 181 -12.31 -22.78 -6.71
CA GLU A 181 -12.09 -21.69 -7.65
C GLU A 181 -13.28 -20.72 -7.78
N LYS A 182 -14.48 -21.15 -7.43
CA LYS A 182 -15.67 -20.29 -7.41
C LYS A 182 -15.66 -19.20 -6.31
N TYR A 183 -14.73 -19.27 -5.35
CA TYR A 183 -14.59 -18.28 -4.29
C TYR A 183 -13.48 -17.26 -4.52
N PHE A 184 -12.84 -17.32 -5.67
CA PHE A 184 -11.83 -16.33 -6.03
C PHE A 184 -11.67 -16.12 -7.52
N VAL A 185 -11.12 -14.98 -7.89
CA VAL A 185 -10.71 -14.66 -9.25
C VAL A 185 -9.31 -14.06 -9.27
N GLU A 186 -8.56 -14.32 -10.32
CA GLU A 186 -7.31 -13.62 -10.59
C GLU A 186 -7.49 -12.68 -11.80
N LEU A 187 -7.49 -11.37 -11.56
CA LEU A 187 -7.61 -10.36 -12.61
C LEU A 187 -6.30 -10.22 -13.37
N SER A 188 -6.37 -10.20 -14.70
CA SER A 188 -5.21 -10.20 -15.61
C SER A 188 -5.00 -8.87 -16.36
N GLY A 189 -5.97 -7.98 -16.42
CA GLY A 189 -5.82 -6.68 -17.10
C GLY A 189 -4.87 -5.73 -16.35
N GLN A 190 -4.15 -4.86 -17.05
CA GLN A 190 -3.31 -3.82 -16.43
C GLN A 190 -3.74 -2.42 -16.91
N PHE A 191 -4.25 -1.59 -15.99
CA PHE A 191 -4.80 -0.25 -16.25
C PHE A 191 -4.03 0.86 -15.53
N ARG A 192 -2.99 0.54 -14.73
CA ARG A 192 -2.26 1.52 -13.93
C ARG A 192 -1.36 2.40 -14.77
N THR A 193 -0.80 1.87 -15.84
CA THR A 193 0.12 2.57 -16.73
C THR A 193 -0.25 2.29 -18.17
N ASP A 194 -0.11 3.32 -19.00
CA ASP A 194 -0.20 3.17 -20.47
C ASP A 194 1.16 2.86 -21.09
N SER A 195 2.22 2.76 -20.25
CA SER A 195 3.57 2.45 -20.71
C SER A 195 3.67 1.06 -21.31
N GLU A 196 3.97 1.00 -22.59
CA GLU A 196 4.23 -0.26 -23.31
C GLU A 196 5.50 -0.97 -22.82
N ILE A 197 6.35 -0.26 -22.05
CA ILE A 197 7.60 -0.76 -21.47
C ILE A 197 7.36 -1.40 -20.11
N LEU A 198 6.64 -0.70 -19.22
CA LEU A 198 6.50 -1.14 -17.83
C LEU A 198 5.58 -2.37 -17.69
N LYS A 199 4.49 -2.44 -18.46
CA LYS A 199 3.55 -3.57 -18.42
C LYS A 199 4.24 -4.92 -18.69
N PRO A 200 4.96 -5.10 -19.82
CA PRO A 200 5.65 -6.36 -20.11
C PRO A 200 6.75 -6.70 -19.11
N LEU A 201 7.44 -5.69 -18.57
CA LEU A 201 8.47 -5.90 -17.55
C LEU A 201 7.85 -6.42 -16.23
N TRP A 202 6.77 -5.79 -15.76
CA TRP A 202 6.11 -6.23 -14.53
C TRP A 202 5.58 -7.66 -14.64
N GLU A 203 5.04 -8.02 -15.81
CA GLU A 203 4.53 -9.36 -16.05
C GLU A 203 5.66 -10.41 -16.10
N GLU A 204 6.80 -10.07 -16.73
CA GLU A 204 7.96 -10.94 -16.79
C GLU A 204 8.57 -11.18 -15.40
N VAL A 205 8.74 -10.10 -14.64
CA VAL A 205 9.24 -10.21 -13.26
C VAL A 205 8.24 -11.00 -12.41
N ARG A 206 6.94 -10.75 -12.53
CA ARG A 206 5.90 -11.45 -11.77
C ARG A 206 5.90 -12.96 -12.02
N LYS A 207 5.97 -13.37 -13.29
CA LYS A 207 5.94 -14.79 -13.67
C LYS A 207 7.27 -15.49 -13.42
N LEU A 208 8.36 -14.75 -13.39
CA LEU A 208 9.73 -15.26 -13.28
C LEU A 208 10.00 -16.42 -14.27
N ASN A 209 9.63 -16.22 -15.54
CA ASN A 209 9.81 -17.25 -16.58
C ASN A 209 11.29 -17.53 -16.83
N SER A 210 12.12 -16.48 -16.90
CA SER A 210 13.56 -16.57 -17.09
C SER A 210 14.27 -15.33 -16.56
N SER A 211 15.33 -15.53 -15.76
CA SER A 211 16.20 -14.43 -15.32
C SER A 211 16.81 -13.67 -16.50
N ASN A 212 17.25 -14.39 -17.54
CA ASN A 212 17.84 -13.78 -18.74
C ASN A 212 16.84 -12.87 -19.46
N SER A 213 15.58 -13.28 -19.58
CA SER A 213 14.53 -12.45 -20.21
C SER A 213 14.29 -11.16 -19.42
N ILE A 214 14.36 -11.19 -18.10
CA ILE A 214 14.26 -9.98 -17.27
C ILE A 214 15.45 -9.03 -17.55
N ILE A 215 16.68 -9.54 -17.52
CA ILE A 215 17.91 -8.78 -17.78
C ILE A 215 17.87 -8.15 -19.19
N GLU A 216 17.49 -8.94 -20.20
CA GLU A 216 17.34 -8.46 -21.58
C GLU A 216 16.34 -7.29 -21.68
N LYS A 217 15.16 -7.41 -21.03
CA LYS A 217 14.16 -6.33 -21.03
C LYS A 217 14.65 -5.09 -20.30
N LEU A 218 15.31 -5.24 -19.15
CA LEU A 218 15.88 -4.11 -18.41
C LEU A 218 16.90 -3.35 -19.25
N SER A 219 17.75 -4.06 -19.99
CA SER A 219 18.74 -3.49 -20.90
C SER A 219 18.09 -2.86 -22.14
N MET A 220 17.20 -3.60 -22.82
CA MET A 220 16.51 -3.14 -24.04
C MET A 220 15.72 -1.85 -23.80
N TYR A 221 15.04 -1.76 -22.67
CA TYR A 221 14.25 -0.59 -22.30
C TYR A 221 15.06 0.51 -21.61
N LYS A 222 16.39 0.34 -21.49
CA LYS A 222 17.30 1.28 -20.82
C LYS A 222 16.85 1.64 -19.40
N ILE A 223 16.39 0.64 -18.65
CA ILE A 223 15.96 0.76 -17.24
C ILE A 223 17.15 0.52 -16.32
N SER A 224 18.03 -0.42 -16.66
CA SER A 224 19.23 -0.75 -15.90
C SER A 224 20.36 0.25 -16.18
N HIS A 225 20.92 0.84 -15.13
CA HIS A 225 21.99 1.82 -15.16
C HIS A 225 23.08 1.47 -14.15
N VAL A 226 24.31 1.82 -14.49
CA VAL A 226 25.41 1.84 -13.52
C VAL A 226 25.29 3.09 -12.65
N PHE A 227 25.95 3.07 -11.49
CA PHE A 227 25.97 4.22 -10.60
C PHE A 227 26.69 5.42 -11.26
N ASP A 228 25.97 6.52 -11.41
CA ASP A 228 26.49 7.79 -11.91
C ASP A 228 25.82 9.00 -11.22
N SER A 229 26.20 10.21 -11.63
CA SER A 229 25.67 11.44 -11.03
C SER A 229 24.18 11.70 -11.29
N SER A 230 23.57 11.03 -12.28
CA SER A 230 22.15 11.18 -12.61
C SER A 230 21.21 10.69 -11.47
N ILE A 231 21.73 9.89 -10.57
CA ILE A 231 21.02 9.48 -9.34
C ILE A 231 20.58 10.71 -8.55
N PHE A 232 21.45 11.72 -8.46
CA PHE A 232 21.23 12.93 -7.67
C PHE A 232 20.52 14.05 -8.42
N CYS A 233 20.07 13.81 -9.65
CA CYS A 233 19.27 14.75 -10.42
C CYS A 233 17.80 14.45 -10.26
N LYS A 234 16.99 15.44 -9.89
CA LYS A 234 15.52 15.31 -9.90
C LYS A 234 15.01 15.72 -11.28
N ASN A 235 14.49 14.74 -12.04
CA ASN A 235 14.08 14.94 -13.43
C ASN A 235 12.57 15.16 -13.58
N HIS A 236 11.77 14.75 -12.57
CA HIS A 236 10.32 14.80 -12.62
C HIS A 236 9.77 15.37 -11.30
N GLU A 237 8.62 16.04 -11.35
CA GLU A 237 8.02 16.63 -10.14
C GLU A 237 7.61 15.57 -9.13
N ASP A 238 6.89 14.53 -9.58
CA ASP A 238 6.50 13.36 -8.75
C ASP A 238 7.52 12.22 -8.95
N GLU A 239 8.75 12.44 -8.45
CA GLU A 239 9.85 11.46 -8.51
C GLU A 239 10.27 11.05 -7.10
N ILE A 240 10.58 9.77 -6.92
CA ILE A 240 11.06 9.20 -5.67
C ILE A 240 12.28 8.29 -5.90
N ILE A 241 13.22 8.31 -4.96
CA ILE A 241 14.27 7.30 -4.86
C ILE A 241 13.85 6.24 -3.85
N LEU A 242 13.91 4.97 -4.25
CA LEU A 242 13.62 3.82 -3.40
C LEU A 242 14.92 3.04 -3.11
N CYS A 243 15.20 2.78 -1.84
CA CYS A 243 16.31 1.95 -1.38
C CYS A 243 15.92 1.17 -0.12
N LEU A 244 16.79 0.25 0.34
CA LEU A 244 16.52 -0.55 1.55
C LEU A 244 17.22 0.01 2.80
N ASN A 245 18.42 0.54 2.66
CA ASN A 245 19.23 1.03 3.77
C ASN A 245 18.95 2.51 4.08
N TYR A 246 19.08 2.87 5.36
CA TYR A 246 18.93 4.24 5.82
C TYR A 246 20.26 5.01 5.72
N ASP A 247 21.37 4.37 6.06
CA ASP A 247 22.68 4.99 6.16
C ASP A 247 23.62 4.53 5.04
N GLY A 248 24.81 5.13 4.96
CA GLY A 248 25.79 4.88 3.89
C GLY A 248 25.63 5.80 2.70
N LEU A 249 26.53 5.64 1.73
CA LEU A 249 26.61 6.50 0.53
C LEU A 249 25.31 6.44 -0.28
N TYR A 250 24.72 5.26 -0.40
CA TYR A 250 23.49 4.98 -1.13
C TYR A 250 22.28 4.77 -0.20
N GLY A 251 22.34 5.36 1.01
CA GLY A 251 21.25 5.30 1.99
C GLY A 251 20.26 6.46 1.86
N ILE A 252 19.07 6.25 2.38
CA ILE A 252 17.95 7.21 2.38
C ILE A 252 18.37 8.57 2.94
N ASN A 253 19.08 8.57 4.07
CA ASN A 253 19.50 9.78 4.76
C ASN A 253 20.45 10.62 3.88
N ASN A 254 21.38 9.97 3.20
CA ASN A 254 22.32 10.67 2.31
C ASN A 254 21.61 11.23 1.07
N PHE A 255 20.72 10.45 0.43
CA PHE A 255 19.94 10.94 -0.72
C PHE A 255 19.10 12.16 -0.36
N ASN A 256 18.37 12.10 0.75
CA ASN A 256 17.56 13.23 1.21
C ASN A 256 18.43 14.47 1.44
N LYS A 257 19.60 14.33 2.07
CA LYS A 257 20.54 15.43 2.32
C LYS A 257 21.10 16.02 1.04
N VAL A 258 21.57 15.19 0.09
CA VAL A 258 22.19 15.67 -1.14
C VAL A 258 21.16 16.33 -2.05
N LEU A 259 20.00 15.70 -2.26
CA LEU A 259 18.95 16.25 -3.11
C LEU A 259 18.35 17.54 -2.53
N GLN A 260 18.20 17.62 -1.22
CA GLN A 260 17.78 18.84 -0.55
C GLN A 260 18.84 19.96 -0.72
N LYS A 261 20.14 19.62 -0.64
CA LYS A 261 21.22 20.59 -0.90
C LYS A 261 21.15 21.15 -2.31
N ASN A 262 20.78 20.34 -3.32
CA ASN A 262 20.60 20.75 -4.71
C ASN A 262 19.35 21.62 -4.93
N ASN A 263 18.41 21.67 -4.00
CA ASN A 263 17.28 22.59 -4.03
C ASN A 263 17.81 24.02 -3.78
N PRO A 264 17.67 24.98 -4.74
CA PRO A 264 18.25 26.32 -4.65
C PRO A 264 17.53 27.25 -3.68
N GLU A 265 16.37 26.85 -3.15
CA GLU A 265 15.56 27.66 -2.25
C GLU A 265 16.28 27.95 -0.93
N LYS A 266 15.83 29.03 -0.26
CA LYS A 266 16.37 29.44 1.04
C LYS A 266 16.26 28.31 2.05
N GLU A 267 17.36 28.09 2.78
CA GLU A 267 17.42 27.11 3.87
C GLU A 267 16.90 27.71 5.17
N TYR A 268 15.98 26.95 5.82
CA TYR A 268 15.51 27.22 7.17
C TYR A 268 16.00 26.09 8.07
N ARG A 269 16.82 26.41 9.05
CA ARG A 269 17.51 25.43 9.90
C ARG A 269 17.09 25.55 11.36
N TYR A 270 16.81 24.41 11.96
CA TYR A 270 16.63 24.30 13.39
C TYR A 270 17.24 22.99 13.92
N LYS A 271 18.31 23.09 14.71
CA LYS A 271 19.12 21.95 15.16
C LYS A 271 19.60 21.12 13.95
N GLN A 272 19.27 19.81 13.92
CA GLN A 272 19.61 18.91 12.80
C GLN A 272 18.63 19.00 11.62
N PHE A 273 17.49 19.65 11.81
CA PHE A 273 16.46 19.73 10.76
C PHE A 273 16.74 20.89 9.81
N VAL A 274 16.56 20.62 8.54
CA VAL A 274 16.68 21.58 7.45
C VAL A 274 15.45 21.47 6.58
N PHE A 275 14.85 22.61 6.23
CA PHE A 275 13.69 22.69 5.36
C PHE A 275 13.88 23.77 4.31
N LYS A 276 13.37 23.51 3.11
CA LYS A 276 13.35 24.47 2.00
C LYS A 276 11.99 24.46 1.34
N LYS A 277 11.62 25.58 0.69
CA LYS A 277 10.48 25.57 -0.22
C LYS A 277 10.68 24.50 -1.30
N ASN A 278 9.61 23.94 -1.76
CA ASN A 278 9.59 22.87 -2.76
C ASN A 278 10.15 21.50 -2.30
N ASP A 279 10.58 21.35 -1.06
CA ASP A 279 10.94 20.04 -0.52
C ASP A 279 9.71 19.11 -0.52
N PRO A 280 9.82 17.90 -1.09
CA PRO A 280 8.84 16.85 -0.86
C PRO A 280 8.94 16.37 0.57
N ILE A 281 7.80 16.09 1.19
CA ILE A 281 7.73 15.61 2.56
C ILE A 281 6.79 14.42 2.70
N ILE A 282 7.01 13.64 3.75
CA ILE A 282 6.04 12.68 4.25
C ILE A 282 5.74 12.99 5.72
N PHE A 283 4.46 12.94 6.06
CA PHE A 283 4.03 13.10 7.44
C PHE A 283 4.35 11.84 8.26
N GLU A 284 4.68 12.05 9.51
CA GLU A 284 4.82 11.01 10.52
C GLU A 284 3.64 11.10 11.50
N ASP A 285 3.31 9.97 12.14
CA ASP A 285 2.21 9.91 13.11
C ASP A 285 2.63 10.67 14.38
N THR A 286 2.18 11.90 14.49
CA THR A 286 2.42 12.74 15.66
C THR A 286 1.15 12.90 16.48
N ILE A 287 1.29 13.00 17.80
CA ILE A 287 0.17 13.18 18.73
C ILE A 287 -0.62 14.45 18.42
N LYS A 288 0.07 15.53 18.05
CA LYS A 288 -0.53 16.86 17.80
C LYS A 288 -1.55 16.86 16.66
N PHE A 289 -1.31 16.08 15.60
CA PHE A 289 -2.13 16.07 14.39
C PHE A 289 -2.82 14.72 14.15
N LYS A 290 -2.90 13.89 15.21
CA LYS A 290 -3.51 12.56 15.14
C LYS A 290 -4.96 12.65 14.67
N GLY A 291 -5.24 11.97 13.55
CA GLY A 291 -6.56 11.97 12.91
C GLY A 291 -6.72 12.99 11.77
N LEU A 292 -5.80 13.96 11.64
CA LEU A 292 -5.74 14.87 10.50
C LEU A 292 -4.64 14.44 9.51
N PHE A 293 -3.39 14.34 10.01
CA PHE A 293 -2.27 13.82 9.23
C PHE A 293 -1.95 12.40 9.70
N TYR A 294 -1.69 11.51 8.76
CA TYR A 294 -1.37 10.12 9.02
C TYR A 294 0.03 9.77 8.51
N ASN A 295 0.59 8.71 9.05
CA ASN A 295 1.93 8.25 8.71
C ASN A 295 2.05 7.93 7.20
N ASN A 296 3.12 8.41 6.58
CA ASN A 296 3.40 8.34 5.13
C ASN A 296 2.44 9.16 4.23
N LEU A 297 1.68 10.11 4.78
CA LEU A 297 0.94 11.07 3.96
C LEU A 297 1.93 11.97 3.21
N LYS A 298 1.83 11.99 1.89
CA LYS A 298 2.69 12.82 1.02
C LYS A 298 2.29 14.29 1.10
N GLY A 299 3.28 15.16 0.98
CA GLY A 299 3.08 16.60 0.83
C GLY A 299 4.27 17.29 0.19
N LYS A 300 4.13 18.60 -0.04
CA LYS A 300 5.17 19.49 -0.55
C LYS A 300 5.12 20.81 0.20
N ILE A 301 6.27 21.30 0.66
CA ILE A 301 6.38 22.61 1.31
C ILE A 301 6.21 23.70 0.24
N LEU A 302 5.20 24.55 0.41
CA LEU A 302 4.98 25.70 -0.48
C LEU A 302 5.60 26.97 0.06
N ASP A 303 5.56 27.17 1.38
CA ASP A 303 6.15 28.33 2.02
C ASP A 303 6.58 28.04 3.46
N ILE A 304 7.55 28.79 3.95
CA ILE A 304 8.07 28.72 5.32
C ILE A 304 8.26 30.15 5.83
N GLU A 305 7.62 30.48 6.94
CA GLU A 305 7.85 31.71 7.69
C GLU A 305 8.51 31.36 9.02
N GLU A 306 9.62 32.00 9.31
CA GLU A 306 10.36 31.78 10.55
C GLU A 306 10.09 32.89 11.57
N TYR A 307 9.68 32.48 12.76
CA TYR A 307 9.48 33.35 13.92
C TYR A 307 10.45 32.98 15.05
N PRO A 308 10.63 33.83 16.06
CA PRO A 308 11.55 33.53 17.14
C PRO A 308 11.28 32.20 17.85
N SER A 309 10.02 31.85 18.10
CA SER A 309 9.60 30.65 18.85
C SER A 309 9.04 29.52 18.00
N ASN A 310 8.77 29.75 16.73
CA ASN A 310 8.11 28.75 15.87
C ASN A 310 8.41 28.97 14.38
N PHE A 311 8.02 27.98 13.58
CA PHE A 311 7.90 28.08 12.13
C PHE A 311 6.44 27.99 11.74
N LYS A 312 6.01 28.78 10.77
CA LYS A 312 4.75 28.58 10.06
C LYS A 312 5.04 27.92 8.72
N PHE A 313 4.49 26.72 8.51
CA PHE A 313 4.62 26.00 7.26
C PHE A 313 3.31 26.11 6.47
N THR A 314 3.41 26.45 5.19
CA THR A 314 2.34 26.28 4.23
C THR A 314 2.65 25.06 3.36
N ILE A 315 1.78 24.05 3.39
CA ILE A 315 2.02 22.74 2.78
C ILE A 315 0.87 22.36 1.86
N LYS A 316 1.20 21.88 0.68
CA LYS A 316 0.28 21.15 -0.18
C LYS A 316 0.29 19.69 0.28
N VAL A 317 -0.83 19.22 0.77
CA VAL A 317 -1.02 17.84 1.26
C VAL A 317 -1.76 17.05 0.20
N TYR A 318 -1.25 15.89 -0.18
CA TYR A 318 -1.82 15.06 -1.26
C TYR A 318 -3.02 14.23 -0.77
N THR A 319 -3.97 14.89 -0.17
CA THR A 319 -5.28 14.35 0.21
C THR A 319 -6.30 15.48 0.37
N ILE A 320 -7.59 15.14 0.31
CA ILE A 320 -8.67 16.11 0.56
C ILE A 320 -8.90 16.15 2.08
N LEU A 321 -8.73 17.35 2.65
CA LEU A 321 -9.07 17.66 4.03
C LEU A 321 -10.28 18.59 4.04
N ASN A 322 -11.09 18.51 5.09
CA ASN A 322 -12.18 19.46 5.30
C ASN A 322 -11.77 20.55 6.31
N SER A 323 -12.35 21.73 6.16
CA SER A 323 -12.03 22.91 6.99
C SER A 323 -12.34 22.71 8.48
N ILE A 324 -13.36 21.91 8.81
CA ILE A 324 -13.74 21.62 10.20
C ILE A 324 -12.67 20.78 10.88
N SER A 325 -12.21 19.69 10.22
CA SER A 325 -11.14 18.84 10.75
C SER A 325 -9.82 19.60 10.87
N CYS A 326 -9.49 20.48 9.93
CA CYS A 326 -8.31 21.32 10.04
C CYS A 326 -8.41 22.25 11.28
N LYS A 327 -9.52 22.95 11.45
CA LYS A 327 -9.74 23.86 12.57
C LYS A 327 -9.66 23.16 13.94
N SER A 328 -10.18 21.93 14.07
CA SER A 328 -10.13 21.17 15.31
C SER A 328 -8.71 20.77 15.74
N HIS A 329 -7.74 20.83 14.80
CA HIS A 329 -6.31 20.55 15.04
C HIS A 329 -5.42 21.78 15.00
N ASN A 330 -5.98 23.00 15.05
CA ASN A 330 -5.26 24.26 14.90
C ASN A 330 -4.46 24.35 13.59
N VAL A 331 -5.02 23.81 12.52
CA VAL A 331 -4.50 23.89 11.16
C VAL A 331 -5.40 24.83 10.35
N GLU A 332 -4.80 25.81 9.73
CA GLU A 332 -5.48 26.75 8.84
C GLU A 332 -5.73 26.06 7.49
N PHE A 333 -7.01 25.91 7.12
CA PHE A 333 -7.41 25.45 5.79
C PHE A 333 -7.36 26.63 4.84
N ILE A 334 -6.53 26.56 3.80
CA ILE A 334 -6.40 27.63 2.81
C ILE A 334 -7.34 27.37 1.63
N LYS A 335 -7.19 26.24 0.95
CA LYS A 335 -8.04 25.84 -0.19
C LYS A 335 -7.83 24.38 -0.59
N ASN A 336 -8.80 23.85 -1.32
CA ASN A 336 -8.58 22.64 -2.11
C ASN A 336 -7.94 22.98 -3.47
N ASP A 337 -7.05 22.11 -3.94
CA ASP A 337 -6.34 22.20 -5.21
C ASP A 337 -6.46 20.84 -5.94
N GLY A 338 -7.57 20.67 -6.65
CA GLY A 338 -7.95 19.40 -7.26
C GLY A 338 -8.23 18.33 -6.20
N THR A 339 -7.43 17.27 -6.21
CA THR A 339 -7.50 16.15 -5.24
C THR A 339 -6.66 16.39 -3.98
N ASP A 340 -6.05 17.57 -3.85
CA ASP A 340 -5.11 17.92 -2.80
C ASP A 340 -5.66 19.07 -1.96
N THR A 341 -5.06 19.33 -0.80
CA THR A 341 -5.43 20.45 0.07
C THR A 341 -4.19 21.26 0.42
N ILE A 342 -4.33 22.59 0.40
CA ILE A 342 -3.30 23.52 0.90
C ILE A 342 -3.71 23.95 2.31
N VAL A 343 -2.79 23.72 3.25
CA VAL A 343 -2.96 24.03 4.66
C VAL A 343 -1.77 24.81 5.21
N SER A 344 -1.96 25.50 6.32
CA SER A 344 -0.89 26.16 7.06
C SER A 344 -0.99 25.87 8.55
N PHE A 345 0.14 25.68 9.23
CA PHE A 345 0.19 25.41 10.66
C PHE A 345 1.53 25.81 11.27
N PHE A 346 1.51 26.01 12.59
CA PHE A 346 2.70 26.35 13.35
C PHE A 346 3.36 25.11 13.97
N VAL A 347 4.69 25.08 13.92
CA VAL A 347 5.53 24.10 14.62
C VAL A 347 6.45 24.86 15.56
N GLU A 348 6.36 24.57 16.85
CA GLU A 348 7.13 25.25 17.90
C GLU A 348 8.59 24.81 17.91
N LYS A 349 9.49 25.75 18.16
CA LYS A 349 10.90 25.51 18.46
C LYS A 349 11.00 25.16 19.94
N MET A 350 11.36 23.95 20.29
CA MET A 350 11.44 23.52 21.68
C MET A 350 12.69 24.11 22.39
N PRO A 351 12.58 24.51 23.67
CA PRO A 351 13.73 24.96 24.47
C PRO A 351 14.81 23.88 24.59
N ASN A 352 16.07 24.29 24.77
CA ASN A 352 17.21 23.37 24.89
C ASN A 352 17.17 22.43 26.10
N GLU A 353 16.38 22.76 27.13
CA GLU A 353 16.35 22.07 28.44
C GLU A 353 15.50 20.78 28.42
N ALA A 354 14.77 20.50 27.35
CA ALA A 354 13.89 19.30 27.23
C ALA A 354 14.65 18.01 26.81
N TYR A 355 15.98 18.04 26.73
CA TYR A 355 16.76 16.93 26.16
C TYR A 355 17.38 15.96 27.19
N ASP A 356 17.24 16.21 28.51
CA ASP A 356 17.96 15.43 29.54
C ASP A 356 17.19 14.23 30.11
N ASN A 357 16.04 13.87 29.58
CA ASN A 357 15.37 12.63 30.00
C ASN A 357 15.10 11.73 28.80
N ASP A 358 15.63 10.53 28.87
CA ASP A 358 15.48 9.33 28.03
C ASP A 358 14.03 9.00 27.65
N THR A 359 13.35 9.86 26.90
CA THR A 359 12.08 9.51 26.26
C THR A 359 12.25 9.57 24.76
N ASP A 360 12.25 8.38 24.20
CA ASP A 360 12.33 8.00 22.81
C ASP A 360 11.78 9.02 21.79
N ASN A 361 12.65 9.41 20.82
CA ASN A 361 12.35 9.81 19.43
C ASN A 361 11.03 10.56 19.16
N ILE A 362 10.68 11.58 19.94
CA ILE A 362 9.59 12.47 19.55
C ILE A 362 10.12 13.43 18.49
N SER A 363 9.79 13.18 17.24
CA SER A 363 10.04 14.14 16.16
C SER A 363 9.29 15.43 16.45
N TYR A 364 10.01 16.55 16.56
CA TYR A 364 9.41 17.88 16.77
C TYR A 364 8.57 18.31 15.58
N PHE A 365 8.96 17.87 14.39
CA PHE A 365 8.27 18.17 13.16
C PHE A 365 7.36 17.01 12.79
N PRO A 366 6.09 17.29 12.38
CA PRO A 366 5.13 16.25 12.03
C PRO A 366 5.43 15.57 10.67
N PHE A 367 6.55 15.92 10.06
CA PHE A 367 6.96 15.42 8.75
C PHE A 367 8.47 15.39 8.62
N GLN A 368 8.95 14.59 7.69
CA GLN A 368 10.33 14.55 7.25
C GLN A 368 10.45 14.81 5.75
N VAL A 369 11.61 15.31 5.32
CA VAL A 369 11.94 15.49 3.89
C VAL A 369 12.04 14.11 3.22
N ALA A 370 11.47 13.96 2.03
CA ALA A 370 11.29 12.67 1.39
C ALA A 370 11.58 12.70 -0.11
N TYR A 371 12.80 13.03 -0.49
CA TYR A 371 13.34 12.76 -1.83
C TYR A 371 13.63 11.28 -2.04
N ALA A 372 13.94 10.56 -0.96
CA ALA A 372 14.14 9.12 -0.92
C ALA A 372 13.40 8.48 0.26
N MET A 373 12.96 7.24 0.09
CA MET A 373 12.32 6.44 1.13
C MET A 373 12.61 4.94 0.96
N SER A 374 12.27 4.15 1.98
CA SER A 374 12.41 2.70 1.88
C SER A 374 11.34 2.08 0.97
N ILE A 375 11.70 0.99 0.28
CA ILE A 375 10.76 0.21 -0.54
C ILE A 375 9.54 -0.22 0.31
N HIS A 376 9.76 -0.59 1.57
CA HIS A 376 8.68 -0.97 2.49
C HIS A 376 7.70 0.18 2.79
N LYS A 377 8.22 1.40 3.06
CA LYS A 377 7.38 2.58 3.29
C LYS A 377 6.61 3.02 2.02
N SER A 378 7.08 2.64 0.83
CA SER A 378 6.42 2.96 -0.44
C SER A 378 5.19 2.09 -0.75
N GLN A 379 4.90 1.07 0.04
CA GLN A 379 3.70 0.25 -0.13
C GLN A 379 2.42 1.10 -0.07
N GLY A 380 1.51 0.88 -1.01
CA GLY A 380 0.31 1.69 -1.15
C GLY A 380 0.53 3.06 -1.82
N LEU A 381 1.77 3.50 -2.03
CA LEU A 381 2.09 4.75 -2.74
C LEU A 381 2.40 4.48 -4.22
N GLU A 382 2.24 5.51 -5.04
CA GLU A 382 2.52 5.48 -6.49
C GLU A 382 3.20 6.81 -6.88
N TYR A 383 4.10 6.75 -7.87
CA TYR A 383 4.86 7.89 -8.35
C TYR A 383 4.94 7.89 -9.88
N ASP A 384 5.00 9.05 -10.49
CA ASP A 384 5.20 9.15 -11.94
C ASP A 384 6.58 8.63 -12.36
N SER A 385 7.61 8.92 -11.56
CA SER A 385 8.99 8.47 -11.77
C SER A 385 9.57 7.80 -10.53
N VAL A 386 10.21 6.65 -10.72
CA VAL A 386 10.85 5.90 -9.64
C VAL A 386 12.29 5.56 -10.03
N LYS A 387 13.22 5.89 -9.15
CA LYS A 387 14.60 5.43 -9.17
C LYS A 387 14.79 4.39 -8.06
N ILE A 388 15.28 3.22 -8.40
CA ILE A 388 15.57 2.16 -7.42
C ILE A 388 17.09 2.03 -7.30
N ILE A 389 17.60 2.08 -6.08
CA ILE A 389 19.02 1.99 -5.79
C ILE A 389 19.30 0.66 -5.08
N ILE A 390 20.12 -0.18 -5.70
CA ILE A 390 20.50 -1.48 -5.15
C ILE A 390 22.05 -1.55 -5.11
N SER A 391 22.60 -1.28 -3.93
CA SER A 391 24.04 -1.47 -3.69
C SER A 391 24.36 -2.94 -3.34
N ASN A 392 25.62 -3.31 -3.46
CA ASN A 392 26.10 -4.63 -3.07
C ASN A 392 25.90 -4.93 -1.56
N GLU A 393 25.76 -3.90 -0.73
CA GLU A 393 25.51 -4.05 0.72
C GLU A 393 24.12 -4.60 1.03
N VAL A 394 23.14 -4.42 0.13
CA VAL A 394 21.73 -4.77 0.35
C VAL A 394 21.19 -5.77 -0.65
N GLU A 395 21.99 -6.23 -1.60
CA GLU A 395 21.56 -7.10 -2.70
C GLU A 395 20.91 -8.42 -2.22
N GLU A 396 21.37 -8.99 -1.11
CA GLU A 396 20.82 -10.21 -0.53
C GLU A 396 19.42 -10.03 0.05
N ASN A 397 19.04 -8.78 0.39
CA ASN A 397 17.74 -8.44 0.91
C ASN A 397 16.72 -8.12 -0.19
N ILE A 398 17.15 -8.03 -1.45
CA ILE A 398 16.29 -7.81 -2.60
C ILE A 398 15.68 -9.13 -3.07
N THR A 399 14.66 -9.58 -2.37
CA THR A 399 13.88 -10.75 -2.82
C THR A 399 13.02 -10.40 -4.02
N HIS A 400 12.49 -11.42 -4.71
CA HIS A 400 11.54 -11.25 -5.82
C HIS A 400 10.37 -10.31 -5.45
N ASN A 401 9.76 -10.51 -4.29
CA ASN A 401 8.61 -9.69 -3.84
C ASN A 401 9.01 -8.24 -3.55
N VAL A 402 10.20 -8.00 -2.98
CA VAL A 402 10.74 -6.65 -2.73
C VAL A 402 10.97 -5.93 -4.06
N PHE A 403 11.62 -6.60 -5.01
CA PHE A 403 11.90 -6.04 -6.33
C PHE A 403 10.60 -5.74 -7.10
N TYR A 404 9.69 -6.72 -7.16
CA TYR A 404 8.40 -6.55 -7.82
C TYR A 404 7.59 -5.39 -7.21
N THR A 405 7.58 -5.27 -5.87
CA THR A 405 6.91 -4.15 -5.20
C THR A 405 7.51 -2.82 -5.60
N ALA A 406 8.84 -2.72 -5.65
CA ALA A 406 9.55 -1.48 -5.98
C ALA A 406 9.26 -1.03 -7.43
N ILE A 407 9.41 -1.92 -8.41
CA ILE A 407 9.19 -1.57 -9.83
C ILE A 407 7.73 -1.19 -10.12
N THR A 408 6.77 -1.78 -9.40
CA THR A 408 5.34 -1.47 -9.56
C THR A 408 4.92 -0.16 -8.90
N ARG A 409 5.82 0.58 -8.25
CA ARG A 409 5.55 1.95 -7.77
C ARG A 409 5.59 2.99 -8.89
N ALA A 410 6.28 2.71 -9.98
CA ALA A 410 6.39 3.60 -11.13
C ALA A 410 5.10 3.59 -11.98
N LYS A 411 4.61 4.78 -12.38
CA LYS A 411 3.52 4.91 -13.35
C LYS A 411 4.03 5.16 -14.78
N LYS A 412 5.10 5.94 -14.93
CA LYS A 412 5.59 6.38 -16.25
C LYS A 412 7.06 6.02 -16.46
N ASN A 413 7.93 6.34 -15.51
CA ASN A 413 9.38 6.21 -15.64
C ASN A 413 9.96 5.34 -14.54
N LEU A 414 10.83 4.41 -14.90
CA LEU A 414 11.56 3.54 -14.00
C LEU A 414 13.04 3.53 -14.38
N THR A 415 13.89 3.70 -13.38
CA THR A 415 15.35 3.56 -13.53
C THR A 415 15.88 2.77 -12.34
N ILE A 416 16.77 1.81 -12.59
CA ILE A 416 17.37 0.97 -11.54
C ILE A 416 18.89 1.17 -11.61
N TYR A 417 19.50 1.55 -10.50
CA TYR A 417 20.94 1.77 -10.37
C TYR A 417 21.58 0.65 -9.57
N TRP A 418 22.50 -0.05 -10.17
CA TRP A 418 23.28 -1.14 -9.61
C TRP A 418 24.58 -1.38 -10.40
N THR A 419 25.43 -2.30 -9.93
CA THR A 419 26.53 -2.83 -10.76
C THR A 419 26.01 -3.98 -11.60
N ILE A 420 26.69 -4.31 -12.70
CA ILE A 420 26.36 -5.48 -13.52
C ILE A 420 26.40 -6.77 -12.68
N GLU A 421 27.35 -6.86 -11.74
CA GLU A 421 27.46 -7.99 -10.84
C GLU A 421 26.25 -8.10 -9.91
N THR A 422 25.83 -6.99 -9.28
CA THR A 422 24.64 -6.90 -8.43
C THR A 422 23.36 -7.23 -9.21
N GLU A 423 23.19 -6.69 -10.42
CA GLU A 423 22.06 -7.04 -11.29
C GLU A 423 21.96 -8.54 -11.51
N ASN A 424 23.04 -9.16 -11.94
CA ASN A 424 23.08 -10.61 -12.19
C ASN A 424 22.80 -11.42 -10.92
N LYS A 425 23.40 -11.05 -9.77
CA LYS A 425 23.23 -11.75 -8.50
C LYS A 425 21.79 -11.65 -8.01
N VAL A 426 21.19 -10.46 -8.06
CA VAL A 426 19.81 -10.20 -7.63
C VAL A 426 18.81 -10.95 -8.52
N ILE A 427 18.88 -10.77 -9.84
CA ILE A 427 17.89 -11.36 -10.76
C ILE A 427 17.99 -12.89 -10.77
N ASN A 428 19.20 -13.46 -10.78
CA ASN A 428 19.38 -14.92 -10.71
C ASN A 428 19.07 -15.51 -9.33
N GLY A 429 19.09 -14.68 -8.30
CA GLY A 429 18.72 -15.06 -6.93
C GLY A 429 17.22 -15.15 -6.68
N PHE A 430 16.39 -14.66 -7.59
CA PHE A 430 14.93 -14.66 -7.41
C PHE A 430 14.37 -16.09 -7.33
N LYS A 431 13.47 -16.29 -6.39
CA LYS A 431 12.74 -17.55 -6.20
C LYS A 431 11.28 -17.26 -5.96
N LEU A 432 10.41 -17.94 -6.70
CA LEU A 432 8.99 -17.95 -6.40
C LEU A 432 8.71 -18.85 -5.21
N GLN A 433 7.89 -18.35 -4.30
CA GLN A 433 7.46 -19.16 -3.15
C GLN A 433 6.56 -20.31 -3.60
N ASN A 434 6.84 -21.52 -3.16
CA ASN A 434 6.05 -22.70 -3.53
C ASN A 434 4.91 -22.93 -2.53
N TYR A 435 3.83 -22.17 -2.67
CA TYR A 435 2.65 -22.29 -1.83
C TYR A 435 1.99 -23.67 -1.86
N LYS A 436 2.11 -24.43 -2.98
CA LYS A 436 1.59 -25.80 -3.07
C LYS A 436 2.30 -26.74 -2.11
N LYS A 437 3.63 -26.58 -1.97
CA LYS A 437 4.43 -27.36 -1.02
C LYS A 437 4.04 -27.02 0.41
N ASP A 438 3.90 -25.75 0.73
CA ASP A 438 3.50 -25.27 2.06
C ASP A 438 2.09 -25.76 2.40
N ALA A 439 1.15 -25.69 1.44
CA ALA A 439 -0.20 -26.21 1.59
C ALA A 439 -0.21 -27.74 1.80
N ALA A 440 0.64 -28.49 1.10
CA ALA A 440 0.75 -29.94 1.29
C ALA A 440 1.22 -30.30 2.71
N ILE A 441 2.17 -29.55 3.26
CA ILE A 441 2.64 -29.70 4.65
C ILE A 441 1.48 -29.44 5.65
N ILE A 442 0.74 -28.35 5.46
CA ILE A 442 -0.43 -28.03 6.31
C ILE A 442 -1.49 -29.12 6.19
N LYS A 443 -1.84 -29.55 4.98
CA LYS A 443 -2.83 -30.62 4.75
C LYS A 443 -2.38 -31.96 5.37
N SER A 444 -1.08 -32.26 5.43
CA SER A 444 -0.58 -33.48 6.06
C SER A 444 -0.74 -33.47 7.58
N LYS A 445 -0.59 -32.29 8.20
CA LYS A 445 -0.71 -32.11 9.66
C LYS A 445 -2.16 -31.98 10.15
N TYR A 446 -3.05 -31.40 9.33
CA TYR A 446 -4.41 -31.04 9.69
C TYR A 446 -5.41 -31.69 8.74
N SER A 447 -5.98 -32.83 9.18
CA SER A 447 -6.85 -33.68 8.35
C SER A 447 -8.15 -32.99 7.91
N ASP A 448 -8.67 -32.09 8.72
CA ASP A 448 -9.89 -31.30 8.45
C ASP A 448 -9.71 -30.28 7.29
N LEU A 449 -8.47 -29.93 6.97
CA LEU A 449 -8.15 -29.05 5.83
C LEU A 449 -7.85 -29.80 4.53
N LYS A 450 -7.92 -31.14 4.51
CA LYS A 450 -7.60 -31.97 3.33
C LYS A 450 -8.61 -31.86 2.18
N LYS A 451 -9.88 -31.57 2.49
CA LYS A 451 -10.92 -31.40 1.46
C LYS A 451 -10.92 -29.96 0.95
N LYS A 452 -10.88 -29.81 -0.35
CA LYS A 452 -11.21 -28.56 -1.05
C LYS A 452 -12.70 -28.34 -0.93
#